data_0bca103fc74e0c27e503db9ba4328b8d
#
_entry.id   0bca103fc74e0c27e503db9ba4328b8d
#
_cell.length_a   1.000
_cell.length_b   1.000
_cell.length_c   1.000
_cell.angle_alpha   90.00
_cell.angle_beta   90.00
_cell.angle_gamma   90.00
#
_symmetry.space_group_name_H-M   'P 1'
#
loop_
_entity.id
_entity.type
_entity.pdbx_description
1 polymer ?
#
loop_
_entity_poly.entity_id
_entity_poly.type
_entity_poly.pdbx_seq_one_letter_code
_entity_poly.pdbx_strand_id
1 'polypeptide(L)'
;MPVNKHLFSINFLIFIDILQIGDSINESSNFNMLRGPLGNSSYKPKFSGHDTFPFRYAWLTKLVNYLEDGKAKIIKESDKKRLETITDFGVGLNMVKSIKHWSVATKICDKEFNLTKFGKSLFGKKNSHDPYLERVETLWLLHWMISSDETLTTWYYVFNYHQSIILNKETLSNDLISIGKFSKWKGMSPNTIKRDIDCFIRTYAFASKKGEITEDSLECPLAELGLINSTYTKGEYEIQRGPKLTLSDQIFEYALNDYWSKQTNQIITFEKLLYDYGSPGKVFLLDEKSMEGYLERLERDSKNFVFNRGAGGLRQITKLNQVSENQLLTNCYKKVA
;
A
#
# COMPACT_ATOMS: atom_id res chain seq x y z
N MET A 1 6.77 -48.03 -25.62
CA MET A 1 5.48 -47.41 -25.32
C MET A 1 5.75 -45.97 -24.87
N PRO A 2 5.32 -44.95 -25.60
CA PRO A 2 5.64 -43.55 -25.25
C PRO A 2 4.66 -43.03 -24.21
N VAL A 3 5.21 -42.39 -23.16
CA VAL A 3 4.50 -41.70 -22.11
C VAL A 3 4.05 -40.33 -22.60
N ASN A 4 2.79 -40.05 -22.43
CA ASN A 4 2.02 -38.89 -22.87
C ASN A 4 2.55 -37.55 -22.30
N LYS A 5 3.06 -36.68 -23.18
CA LYS A 5 3.48 -35.29 -22.91
C LYS A 5 2.35 -34.29 -23.26
N HIS A 6 1.20 -34.38 -22.66
CA HIS A 6 0.08 -33.46 -22.98
C HIS A 6 -0.71 -32.97 -21.75
N LEU A 7 -0.01 -32.38 -20.76
CA LEU A 7 -0.73 -31.71 -19.65
C LEU A 7 -0.02 -30.48 -19.06
N PHE A 8 0.94 -29.89 -19.80
CA PHE A 8 1.63 -28.67 -19.35
C PHE A 8 1.46 -27.46 -20.29
N SER A 9 0.45 -27.49 -21.20
CA SER A 9 0.42 -26.54 -22.33
C SER A 9 -0.71 -25.50 -22.31
N ILE A 10 -1.52 -25.36 -21.27
CA ILE A 10 -2.68 -24.42 -21.30
C ILE A 10 -2.42 -23.13 -20.52
N ASN A 11 -1.51 -23.11 -19.55
CA ASN A 11 -1.21 -21.87 -18.77
C ASN A 11 -0.01 -21.07 -19.32
N PHE A 12 0.68 -21.57 -20.33
CA PHE A 12 1.84 -20.89 -20.94
C PHE A 12 1.50 -20.08 -22.20
N LEU A 13 0.34 -20.30 -22.80
CA LEU A 13 -0.08 -19.66 -24.06
C LEU A 13 -0.69 -18.26 -23.87
N ILE A 14 -1.03 -17.86 -22.63
CA ILE A 14 -1.45 -16.47 -22.35
C ILE A 14 -0.24 -15.54 -22.14
N PHE A 15 0.96 -16.09 -22.02
CA PHE A 15 2.19 -15.33 -21.69
C PHE A 15 3.12 -15.09 -22.89
N ILE A 16 2.91 -15.75 -24.05
CA ILE A 16 3.83 -15.67 -25.21
C ILE A 16 3.38 -14.65 -26.27
N ASP A 17 2.15 -14.17 -26.26
CA ASP A 17 1.68 -13.15 -27.22
C ASP A 17 2.19 -11.71 -26.98
N ILE A 18 3.09 -11.51 -25.99
CA ILE A 18 3.65 -10.18 -25.69
C ILE A 18 5.11 -10.02 -26.17
N LEU A 19 5.81 -11.07 -26.61
CA LEU A 19 7.27 -11.01 -26.80
C LEU A 19 7.80 -11.24 -28.23
N GLN A 20 6.98 -11.45 -29.23
CA GLN A 20 7.47 -11.54 -30.62
C GLN A 20 6.49 -10.92 -31.62
N ILE A 21 6.55 -9.64 -31.84
CA ILE A 21 6.38 -9.00 -33.15
C ILE A 21 7.18 -7.69 -33.09
N GLY A 22 8.35 -7.70 -33.64
CA GLY A 22 9.09 -6.52 -34.02
C GLY A 22 8.40 -5.87 -35.22
N ASP A 23 8.44 -4.56 -35.25
CA ASP A 23 8.18 -3.65 -36.35
C ASP A 23 6.72 -3.54 -36.88
N SER A 24 6.17 -2.35 -36.60
CA SER A 24 4.99 -1.78 -37.28
C SER A 24 3.63 -2.46 -37.03
N ILE A 25 3.14 -2.42 -35.83
CA ILE A 25 1.70 -2.52 -35.58
C ILE A 25 1.27 -1.37 -34.64
N ASN A 26 0.23 -0.64 -35.07
CA ASN A 26 -0.46 0.40 -34.34
C ASN A 26 -0.44 0.21 -32.81
N GLU A 27 0.15 1.16 -32.06
CA GLU A 27 0.19 1.19 -30.61
C GLU A 27 -1.19 1.19 -29.93
N SER A 28 -2.26 1.19 -30.67
CA SER A 28 -3.63 1.26 -30.17
C SER A 28 -4.31 -0.09 -29.86
N SER A 29 -3.70 -1.23 -30.22
CA SER A 29 -4.39 -2.53 -30.13
C SER A 29 -4.00 -3.45 -28.97
N ASN A 30 -2.91 -3.19 -28.24
CA ASN A 30 -2.44 -4.07 -27.16
C ASN A 30 -2.75 -3.61 -25.72
N PHE A 31 -3.37 -2.44 -25.52
CA PHE A 31 -3.91 -2.01 -24.25
C PHE A 31 -5.37 -2.41 -24.06
N ASN A 32 -5.77 -3.59 -24.52
CA ASN A 32 -7.12 -4.07 -24.30
C ASN A 32 -7.41 -4.29 -22.83
N MET A 33 -8.03 -3.26 -22.23
CA MET A 33 -8.59 -3.21 -20.90
C MET A 33 -7.57 -3.42 -19.75
N LEU A 34 -6.93 -2.33 -19.33
CA LEU A 34 -6.40 -2.28 -17.96
C LEU A 34 -7.58 -2.53 -17.01
N ARG A 35 -7.64 -3.72 -16.43
CA ARG A 35 -8.67 -4.10 -15.47
C ARG A 35 -8.44 -3.39 -14.15
N GLY A 36 -9.50 -3.26 -13.35
CA GLY A 36 -9.42 -2.67 -12.02
C GLY A 36 -9.50 -1.14 -11.97
N PRO A 37 -9.32 -0.53 -10.79
CA PRO A 37 -9.61 0.89 -10.56
C PRO A 37 -8.86 1.85 -11.49
N LEU A 38 -7.57 1.62 -11.75
CA LEU A 38 -6.77 2.54 -12.58
C LEU A 38 -7.19 2.56 -14.05
N GLY A 39 -7.84 1.52 -14.54
CA GLY A 39 -8.40 1.47 -15.91
C GLY A 39 -9.75 2.17 -16.06
N ASN A 40 -10.37 2.57 -14.97
CA ASN A 40 -11.68 3.21 -15.00
C ASN A 40 -11.55 4.65 -15.54
N SER A 41 -12.39 5.01 -16.52
CA SER A 41 -12.41 6.36 -17.10
C SER A 41 -12.79 7.47 -16.11
N SER A 42 -13.45 7.13 -15.00
CA SER A 42 -13.78 8.05 -13.90
C SER A 42 -12.66 8.20 -12.87
N TYR A 43 -11.60 7.39 -12.95
CA TYR A 43 -10.48 7.45 -12.03
C TYR A 43 -9.76 8.81 -12.10
N LYS A 44 -9.45 9.36 -10.92
CA LYS A 44 -8.75 10.64 -10.78
C LYS A 44 -7.36 10.39 -10.19
N PRO A 45 -6.31 10.37 -11.02
CA PRO A 45 -4.96 10.08 -10.54
C PRO A 45 -4.46 11.17 -9.58
N LYS A 46 -3.67 10.75 -8.59
CA LYS A 46 -3.03 11.65 -7.65
C LYS A 46 -1.54 11.32 -7.55
N PHE A 47 -0.71 12.25 -8.01
CA PHE A 47 0.76 12.17 -8.05
C PHE A 47 1.43 13.28 -7.25
N SER A 48 0.73 13.87 -6.29
CA SER A 48 1.26 15.01 -5.54
C SER A 48 0.57 15.17 -4.19
N GLY A 49 1.02 16.17 -3.45
CA GLY A 49 0.49 16.50 -2.12
C GLY A 49 1.52 16.28 -1.01
N HIS A 50 2.48 15.37 -1.23
CA HIS A 50 3.60 15.11 -0.33
C HIS A 50 4.78 16.10 -0.52
N ASP A 51 4.68 17.07 -1.41
CA ASP A 51 5.71 18.08 -1.70
C ASP A 51 7.13 17.49 -1.80
N THR A 52 7.25 16.29 -2.41
CA THR A 52 8.48 15.48 -2.58
C THR A 52 9.09 14.89 -1.30
N PHE A 53 8.47 15.06 -0.14
CA PHE A 53 8.96 14.49 1.11
C PHE A 53 8.35 13.09 1.35
N PRO A 54 9.16 12.07 1.58
CA PRO A 54 8.68 10.77 2.04
C PRO A 54 8.07 10.91 3.44
N PHE A 55 7.30 9.90 3.84
CA PHE A 55 6.76 9.82 5.19
C PHE A 55 7.90 9.73 6.22
N ARG A 56 7.77 10.45 7.37
CA ARG A 56 8.82 10.51 8.40
C ARG A 56 8.29 10.17 9.78
N TYR A 57 9.16 9.65 10.64
CA TYR A 57 8.88 9.50 12.06
C TYR A 57 8.39 10.82 12.67
N ALA A 58 7.72 10.75 13.80
CA ALA A 58 7.18 11.88 14.55
C ALA A 58 6.15 12.76 13.81
N TRP A 59 5.97 12.67 12.49
CA TRP A 59 5.04 13.55 11.77
C TRP A 59 3.58 13.34 12.17
N LEU A 60 3.15 12.08 12.26
CA LEU A 60 1.78 11.75 12.66
C LEU A 60 1.53 12.09 14.13
N THR A 61 2.48 11.76 15.00
CA THR A 61 2.42 12.10 16.42
C THR A 61 2.31 13.61 16.64
N LYS A 62 3.17 14.40 15.96
CA LYS A 62 3.10 15.87 16.03
C LYS A 62 1.75 16.39 15.60
N LEU A 63 1.20 15.87 14.49
CA LEU A 63 -0.10 16.32 14.00
C LEU A 63 -1.22 15.94 14.96
N VAL A 64 -1.25 14.70 15.45
CA VAL A 64 -2.30 14.24 16.37
C VAL A 64 -2.28 15.07 17.65
N ASN A 65 -1.11 15.31 18.24
CA ASN A 65 -0.97 16.17 19.39
C ASN A 65 -1.50 17.59 19.13
N TYR A 66 -1.18 18.15 17.96
CA TYR A 66 -1.63 19.47 17.54
C TYR A 66 -3.16 19.55 17.43
N LEU A 67 -3.79 18.51 16.88
CA LEU A 67 -5.24 18.43 16.74
C LEU A 67 -5.93 18.24 18.09
N GLU A 68 -5.38 17.43 18.98
CA GLU A 68 -5.90 17.22 20.33
C GLU A 68 -5.75 18.44 21.25
N ASP A 69 -4.79 19.34 20.96
CA ASP A 69 -4.65 20.64 21.61
C ASP A 69 -5.67 21.69 21.12
N GLY A 70 -6.65 21.27 20.32
CA GLY A 70 -7.71 22.13 19.82
C GLY A 70 -7.31 23.06 18.68
N LYS A 71 -6.11 22.87 18.09
CA LYS A 71 -5.57 23.73 17.03
C LYS A 71 -6.04 23.35 15.61
N ALA A 72 -7.05 22.49 15.47
CA ALA A 72 -7.59 22.03 14.19
C ALA A 72 -8.00 23.17 13.24
N LYS A 73 -8.51 24.30 13.77
CA LYS A 73 -8.88 25.47 12.97
C LYS A 73 -7.68 26.09 12.26
N ILE A 74 -6.52 26.12 12.89
CA ILE A 74 -5.28 26.71 12.34
C ILE A 74 -4.80 25.92 11.14
N ILE A 75 -4.89 24.61 11.19
CA ILE A 75 -4.51 23.72 10.10
C ILE A 75 -5.44 23.81 8.87
N LYS A 76 -6.73 24.10 9.11
CA LYS A 76 -7.77 24.24 8.08
C LYS A 76 -7.74 25.58 7.37
N GLU A 77 -7.32 26.64 8.06
CA GLU A 77 -7.33 27.99 7.53
C GLU A 77 -6.17 28.25 6.56
N SER A 78 -6.43 29.18 5.63
CA SER A 78 -5.51 29.58 4.59
C SER A 78 -4.33 30.42 5.10
N ASP A 79 -3.48 30.83 4.19
CA ASP A 79 -2.18 31.50 4.24
C ASP A 79 -1.81 32.40 5.42
N LYS A 80 -2.77 33.05 6.10
CA LYS A 80 -2.49 33.96 7.21
C LYS A 80 -1.97 33.32 8.48
N LYS A 81 -2.30 32.04 8.72
CA LYS A 81 -1.85 31.25 9.90
C LYS A 81 -0.77 30.22 9.60
N ARG A 82 -0.18 30.28 8.40
CA ARG A 82 0.93 29.40 8.02
C ARG A 82 2.14 29.55 8.95
N LEU A 83 2.41 30.77 9.42
CA LEU A 83 3.54 31.02 10.32
C LEU A 83 3.38 30.29 11.66
N GLU A 84 2.16 30.32 12.26
CA GLU A 84 1.89 29.59 13.52
C GLU A 84 2.09 28.09 13.35
N THR A 85 1.60 27.51 12.25
CA THR A 85 1.79 26.07 11.98
C THR A 85 3.26 25.71 11.76
N ILE A 86 4.01 26.54 11.05
CA ILE A 86 5.47 26.38 10.85
C ILE A 86 6.19 26.41 12.18
N THR A 87 5.88 27.36 13.05
CA THR A 87 6.49 27.52 14.36
C THR A 87 6.15 26.34 15.28
N ASP A 88 4.87 25.94 15.33
CA ASP A 88 4.41 24.87 16.19
C ASP A 88 4.95 23.49 15.77
N PHE A 89 5.07 23.23 14.46
CA PHE A 89 5.67 21.99 13.97
C PHE A 89 7.22 22.03 13.94
N GLY A 90 7.82 23.21 13.98
CA GLY A 90 9.27 23.38 13.86
C GLY A 90 9.83 22.90 12.52
N VAL A 91 9.05 23.01 11.42
CA VAL A 91 9.43 22.56 10.08
C VAL A 91 8.97 23.55 9.03
N GLY A 92 9.61 23.55 7.85
CA GLY A 92 9.25 24.44 6.75
C GLY A 92 7.85 24.17 6.18
N LEU A 93 7.30 25.17 5.46
CA LEU A 93 5.95 25.14 4.91
C LEU A 93 5.64 23.89 4.07
N ASN A 94 6.56 23.46 3.22
CA ASN A 94 6.35 22.28 2.38
C ASN A 94 6.31 21.00 3.19
N MET A 95 7.05 20.93 4.29
CA MET A 95 6.97 19.81 5.23
C MET A 95 5.62 19.80 5.98
N VAL A 96 5.08 20.98 6.34
CA VAL A 96 3.71 21.06 6.91
C VAL A 96 2.68 20.50 5.93
N LYS A 97 2.76 20.86 4.66
CA LYS A 97 1.87 20.29 3.62
C LYS A 97 2.04 18.78 3.51
N SER A 98 3.26 18.29 3.58
CA SER A 98 3.56 16.88 3.53
C SER A 98 3.00 16.14 4.76
N ILE A 99 3.14 16.68 5.97
CA ILE A 99 2.52 16.13 7.18
C ILE A 99 0.99 16.01 7.01
N LYS A 100 0.35 17.06 6.50
CA LYS A 100 -1.09 17.05 6.18
C LYS A 100 -1.44 15.97 5.17
N HIS A 101 -0.67 15.84 4.10
CA HIS A 101 -0.87 14.82 3.08
C HIS A 101 -0.78 13.40 3.67
N TRP A 102 0.29 13.12 4.40
CA TRP A 102 0.51 11.80 4.98
C TRP A 102 -0.53 11.44 6.04
N SER A 103 -1.00 12.40 6.83
CA SER A 103 -2.05 12.13 7.81
C SER A 103 -3.39 11.69 7.19
N VAL A 104 -3.72 12.25 6.04
CA VAL A 104 -4.92 11.85 5.27
C VAL A 104 -4.68 10.54 4.52
N ALA A 105 -3.51 10.38 3.91
CA ALA A 105 -3.15 9.17 3.17
C ALA A 105 -3.14 7.93 4.07
N THR A 106 -2.65 8.07 5.31
CA THR A 106 -2.62 7.00 6.32
C THR A 106 -3.92 6.85 7.10
N LYS A 107 -4.98 7.60 6.74
CA LYS A 107 -6.29 7.60 7.42
C LYS A 107 -6.24 8.02 8.91
N ILE A 108 -5.15 8.64 9.35
CA ILE A 108 -5.06 9.22 10.71
C ILE A 108 -6.02 10.40 10.84
N CYS A 109 -6.17 11.19 9.77
CA CYS A 109 -7.17 12.22 9.63
C CYS A 109 -8.08 11.97 8.43
N ASP A 110 -9.28 12.52 8.48
CA ASP A 110 -10.13 12.68 7.30
C ASP A 110 -9.65 13.85 6.41
N LYS A 111 -10.34 14.08 5.29
CA LYS A 111 -10.00 15.14 4.34
C LYS A 111 -10.16 16.55 4.90
N GLU A 112 -10.99 16.68 5.92
CA GLU A 112 -11.22 17.91 6.68
C GLU A 112 -10.28 18.08 7.87
N PHE A 113 -9.26 17.22 8.01
CA PHE A 113 -8.31 17.15 9.11
C PHE A 113 -8.96 16.97 10.49
N ASN A 114 -10.07 16.25 10.57
CA ASN A 114 -10.56 15.73 11.84
C ASN A 114 -9.83 14.43 12.14
N LEU A 115 -9.45 14.25 13.40
CA LEU A 115 -8.80 13.02 13.86
C LEU A 115 -9.80 11.86 13.78
N THR A 116 -9.43 10.79 13.07
CA THR A 116 -10.26 9.58 12.96
C THR A 116 -10.19 8.74 14.25
N LYS A 117 -11.12 7.80 14.42
CA LYS A 117 -11.04 6.82 15.52
C LYS A 117 -9.76 6.00 15.42
N PHE A 118 -9.38 5.59 14.22
CA PHE A 118 -8.13 4.89 13.93
C PHE A 118 -6.92 5.72 14.35
N GLY A 119 -6.83 6.98 13.92
CA GLY A 119 -5.73 7.87 14.28
C GLY A 119 -5.63 8.13 15.79
N LYS A 120 -6.77 8.33 16.46
CA LYS A 120 -6.82 8.50 17.90
C LYS A 120 -6.38 7.24 18.65
N SER A 121 -6.77 6.08 18.18
CA SER A 121 -6.39 4.81 18.79
C SER A 121 -4.90 4.52 18.66
N LEU A 122 -4.24 4.96 17.59
CA LEU A 122 -2.81 4.75 17.37
C LEU A 122 -1.96 5.79 18.08
N PHE A 123 -2.27 7.08 17.92
CA PHE A 123 -1.38 8.19 18.28
C PHE A 123 -1.95 9.18 19.31
N GLY A 124 -3.17 8.98 19.79
CA GLY A 124 -3.80 9.87 20.77
C GLY A 124 -3.01 9.98 22.07
N LYS A 125 -3.10 11.11 22.76
CA LYS A 125 -2.38 11.38 24.01
C LYS A 125 -2.70 10.42 25.16
N LYS A 126 -3.88 9.80 25.12
CA LYS A 126 -4.33 8.88 26.19
C LYS A 126 -4.70 7.53 25.61
N ASN A 127 -4.14 6.48 26.19
CA ASN A 127 -4.49 5.08 25.89
C ASN A 127 -4.32 4.70 24.42
N SER A 128 -3.41 5.34 23.70
CA SER A 128 -3.06 4.96 22.34
C SER A 128 -2.10 3.77 22.30
N HIS A 129 -2.10 3.05 21.19
CA HIS A 129 -1.32 1.82 21.04
C HIS A 129 0.15 2.08 20.73
N ASP A 130 0.45 3.16 20.00
CA ASP A 130 1.81 3.45 19.54
C ASP A 130 2.02 4.95 19.29
N PRO A 131 2.08 5.76 20.36
CA PRO A 131 2.14 7.21 20.26
C PRO A 131 3.38 7.73 19.53
N TYR A 132 4.45 6.94 19.45
CA TYR A 132 5.73 7.36 18.88
C TYR A 132 6.15 6.61 17.61
N LEU A 133 5.26 5.74 17.08
CA LEU A 133 5.55 4.94 15.88
C LEU A 133 6.77 4.01 16.04
N GLU A 134 6.83 3.31 17.16
CA GLU A 134 7.92 2.38 17.50
C GLU A 134 7.60 0.92 17.18
N ARG A 135 6.34 0.62 16.86
CA ARG A 135 5.86 -0.75 16.67
C ARG A 135 5.71 -1.09 15.19
N VAL A 136 6.28 -2.22 14.80
CA VAL A 136 6.19 -2.73 13.43
C VAL A 136 4.74 -3.00 13.00
N GLU A 137 3.86 -3.33 13.93
CA GLU A 137 2.42 -3.51 13.68
C GLU A 137 1.80 -2.22 13.11
N THR A 138 2.19 -1.07 13.69
CA THR A 138 1.73 0.22 13.18
C THR A 138 2.24 0.48 11.76
N LEU A 139 3.49 0.14 11.47
CA LEU A 139 4.05 0.30 10.12
C LEU A 139 3.27 -0.54 9.09
N TRP A 140 2.91 -1.78 9.41
CA TRP A 140 2.09 -2.62 8.54
C TRP A 140 0.68 -2.06 8.35
N LEU A 141 0.05 -1.53 9.40
CA LEU A 141 -1.26 -0.88 9.30
C LEU A 141 -1.20 0.36 8.40
N LEU A 142 -0.18 1.22 8.58
CA LEU A 142 -0.01 2.40 7.74
C LEU A 142 0.27 2.02 6.27
N HIS A 143 1.10 0.99 6.05
CA HIS A 143 1.33 0.44 4.72
C HIS A 143 0.01 -0.03 4.08
N TRP A 144 -0.80 -0.79 4.82
CA TRP A 144 -2.13 -1.21 4.35
C TRP A 144 -2.99 -0.02 3.94
N MET A 145 -3.08 1.01 4.78
CA MET A 145 -3.91 2.19 4.50
C MET A 145 -3.51 2.94 3.23
N ILE A 146 -2.22 3.05 2.94
CA ILE A 146 -1.74 3.80 1.76
C ILE A 146 -1.68 2.96 0.48
N SER A 147 -1.63 1.63 0.58
CA SER A 147 -1.39 0.75 -0.57
C SER A 147 -2.63 -0.01 -1.03
N SER A 148 -3.65 -0.18 -0.16
CA SER A 148 -4.95 -0.77 -0.50
C SER A 148 -5.95 0.24 -1.08
N ASP A 149 -5.66 1.52 -0.99
CA ASP A 149 -6.52 2.63 -1.44
C ASP A 149 -5.97 3.21 -2.76
N GLU A 150 -6.80 3.27 -3.78
CA GLU A 150 -6.44 3.76 -5.12
C GLU A 150 -6.14 5.26 -5.18
N THR A 151 -6.36 6.02 -4.12
CA THR A 151 -6.11 7.47 -4.11
C THR A 151 -4.65 7.85 -4.30
N LEU A 152 -3.70 7.01 -3.91
CA LEU A 152 -2.27 7.22 -4.15
C LEU A 152 -1.82 6.41 -5.36
N THR A 153 -1.86 7.02 -6.54
CA THR A 153 -1.71 6.33 -7.82
C THR A 153 -0.45 5.49 -7.92
N THR A 154 0.74 6.03 -7.59
CA THR A 154 2.00 5.28 -7.68
C THR A 154 2.05 4.12 -6.67
N TRP A 155 1.63 4.35 -5.41
CA TRP A 155 1.57 3.30 -4.38
C TRP A 155 0.65 2.18 -4.80
N TYR A 156 -0.57 2.54 -5.20
CA TYR A 156 -1.55 1.56 -5.64
C TYR A 156 -1.08 0.77 -6.87
N TYR A 157 -0.47 1.46 -7.86
CA TYR A 157 0.08 0.80 -9.04
C TYR A 157 1.16 -0.22 -8.67
N VAL A 158 2.15 0.18 -7.89
CA VAL A 158 3.29 -0.70 -7.58
C VAL A 158 2.85 -1.94 -6.81
N PHE A 159 2.00 -1.81 -5.80
CA PHE A 159 1.59 -2.96 -5.00
C PHE A 159 0.50 -3.82 -5.66
N ASN A 160 -0.29 -3.27 -6.58
CA ASN A 160 -1.44 -3.99 -7.14
C ASN A 160 -1.30 -4.39 -8.61
N TYR A 161 -0.57 -3.62 -9.41
CA TYR A 161 -0.45 -3.85 -10.86
C TYR A 161 0.94 -4.31 -11.29
N HIS A 162 1.99 -3.80 -10.68
CA HIS A 162 3.35 -4.15 -11.06
C HIS A 162 3.65 -5.62 -10.75
N GLN A 163 4.07 -6.39 -11.76
CA GLN A 163 4.25 -7.83 -11.65
C GLN A 163 5.72 -8.26 -11.57
N SER A 164 6.62 -7.44 -12.13
CA SER A 164 8.05 -7.75 -12.11
C SER A 164 8.62 -7.74 -10.69
N ILE A 165 9.62 -8.55 -10.45
CA ILE A 165 10.43 -8.51 -9.22
C ILE A 165 11.32 -7.26 -9.24
N ILE A 166 11.76 -6.82 -10.41
CA ILE A 166 12.58 -5.62 -10.57
C ILE A 166 11.69 -4.43 -10.89
N LEU A 167 11.81 -3.40 -10.07
CA LEU A 167 11.20 -2.10 -10.25
C LEU A 167 12.24 -1.11 -10.77
N ASN A 168 12.08 -0.67 -12.01
CA ASN A 168 12.91 0.38 -12.61
C ASN A 168 12.13 1.69 -12.69
N LYS A 169 12.75 2.81 -12.25
CA LYS A 169 12.06 4.10 -12.20
C LYS A 169 11.60 4.63 -13.56
N GLU A 170 12.38 4.40 -14.60
CA GLU A 170 12.05 4.87 -15.95
C GLU A 170 10.89 4.07 -16.53
N THR A 171 10.97 2.74 -16.42
CA THR A 171 9.89 1.84 -16.84
C THR A 171 8.60 2.16 -16.10
N LEU A 172 8.65 2.32 -14.77
CA LEU A 172 7.49 2.69 -13.95
C LEU A 172 6.87 4.03 -14.40
N SER A 173 7.72 5.02 -14.72
CA SER A 173 7.24 6.31 -15.23
C SER A 173 6.54 6.16 -16.59
N ASN A 174 7.11 5.38 -17.49
CA ASN A 174 6.53 5.14 -18.82
C ASN A 174 5.21 4.37 -18.72
N ASP A 175 5.12 3.38 -17.86
CA ASP A 175 3.90 2.61 -17.61
C ASP A 175 2.77 3.54 -17.12
N LEU A 176 3.02 4.34 -16.10
CA LEU A 176 2.02 5.26 -15.55
C LEU A 176 1.59 6.34 -16.57
N ILE A 177 2.52 6.85 -17.39
CA ILE A 177 2.20 7.78 -18.47
C ILE A 177 1.33 7.10 -19.54
N SER A 178 1.66 5.88 -19.93
CA SER A 178 0.94 5.11 -20.94
C SER A 178 -0.48 4.78 -20.46
N ILE A 179 -0.62 4.30 -19.24
CA ILE A 179 -1.93 4.06 -18.60
C ILE A 179 -2.75 5.34 -18.57
N GLY A 180 -2.14 6.45 -18.15
CA GLY A 180 -2.85 7.71 -18.04
C GLY A 180 -3.32 8.28 -19.39
N LYS A 181 -2.52 8.10 -20.44
CA LYS A 181 -2.94 8.45 -21.81
C LYS A 181 -4.12 7.58 -22.26
N PHE A 182 -4.01 6.26 -22.08
CA PHE A 182 -5.05 5.30 -22.44
C PHE A 182 -6.36 5.56 -21.67
N SER A 183 -6.30 5.69 -20.35
CA SER A 183 -7.45 5.92 -19.47
C SER A 183 -7.91 7.39 -19.46
N LYS A 184 -7.28 8.25 -20.26
CA LYS A 184 -7.61 9.70 -20.40
C LYS A 184 -7.55 10.44 -19.07
N TRP A 185 -6.57 10.13 -18.21
CA TRP A 185 -6.39 10.82 -16.95
C TRP A 185 -6.11 12.30 -17.15
N LYS A 186 -6.74 13.14 -16.34
CA LYS A 186 -6.55 14.59 -16.38
C LYS A 186 -5.49 15.05 -15.38
N GLY A 187 -4.81 16.15 -15.70
CA GLY A 187 -3.86 16.78 -14.75
C GLY A 187 -2.53 16.04 -14.57
N MET A 188 -2.18 15.13 -15.47
CA MET A 188 -0.89 14.45 -15.48
C MET A 188 0.22 15.33 -16.07
N SER A 189 1.40 15.26 -15.44
CA SER A 189 2.63 15.72 -16.08
C SER A 189 3.75 14.69 -15.82
N PRO A 190 4.61 14.41 -16.81
CA PRO A 190 5.73 13.49 -16.64
C PRO A 190 6.62 13.85 -15.45
N ASN A 191 6.89 15.15 -15.25
CA ASN A 191 7.70 15.61 -14.12
C ASN A 191 7.03 15.34 -12.76
N THR A 192 5.71 15.51 -12.67
CA THR A 192 4.97 15.20 -11.43
C THR A 192 5.03 13.71 -11.14
N ILE A 193 4.82 12.85 -12.14
CA ILE A 193 4.92 11.39 -12.01
C ILE A 193 6.32 10.98 -11.55
N LYS A 194 7.39 11.51 -12.15
CA LYS A 194 8.76 11.21 -11.74
C LYS A 194 9.04 11.61 -10.29
N ARG A 195 8.57 12.76 -9.84
CA ARG A 195 8.71 13.21 -8.45
C ARG A 195 7.93 12.33 -7.46
N ASP A 196 6.75 11.86 -7.86
CA ASP A 196 5.93 10.95 -7.07
C ASP A 196 6.61 9.58 -6.92
N ILE A 197 7.17 9.04 -8.01
CA ILE A 197 7.98 7.81 -8.01
C ILE A 197 9.20 7.97 -7.09
N ASP A 198 9.91 9.08 -7.16
CA ASP A 198 11.06 9.33 -6.29
C ASP A 198 10.66 9.40 -4.82
N CYS A 199 9.50 9.98 -4.51
CA CYS A 199 8.96 9.99 -3.16
C CYS A 199 8.56 8.58 -2.71
N PHE A 200 7.89 7.81 -3.57
CA PHE A 200 7.54 6.40 -3.32
C PHE A 200 8.79 5.57 -2.98
N ILE A 201 9.82 5.64 -3.80
CA ILE A 201 11.06 4.89 -3.56
C ILE A 201 11.68 5.26 -2.22
N ARG A 202 11.79 6.56 -1.90
CA ARG A 202 12.34 7.01 -0.62
C ARG A 202 11.46 6.65 0.59
N THR A 203 10.19 6.30 0.35
CA THR A 203 9.29 5.83 1.40
C THR A 203 9.55 4.36 1.76
N TYR A 204 10.00 3.53 0.82
CA TYR A 204 10.14 2.09 1.04
C TYR A 204 11.57 1.55 0.94
N ALA A 205 12.48 2.26 0.32
CA ALA A 205 13.86 1.80 0.13
C ALA A 205 14.84 2.67 0.90
N PHE A 206 15.72 2.04 1.66
CA PHE A 206 16.85 2.73 2.27
C PHE A 206 17.77 3.31 1.19
N ALA A 207 18.21 4.54 1.36
CA ALA A 207 19.18 5.15 0.46
C ALA A 207 20.51 4.38 0.55
N SER A 208 20.84 3.63 -0.49
CA SER A 208 22.13 2.96 -0.62
C SER A 208 23.20 3.97 -1.06
N LYS A 209 23.71 4.77 -0.14
CA LYS A 209 25.01 5.44 -0.33
C LYS A 209 26.06 4.59 0.34
N LYS A 210 27.06 4.12 -0.41
CA LYS A 210 28.26 3.47 0.13
C LYS A 210 28.85 4.35 1.24
N GLY A 211 28.69 3.91 2.50
CA GLY A 211 29.47 4.40 3.63
C GLY A 211 28.91 5.56 4.45
N GLU A 212 27.82 6.23 4.07
CA GLU A 212 27.20 7.26 4.90
C GLU A 212 25.72 6.98 5.11
N ILE A 213 25.37 6.63 6.34
CA ILE A 213 23.99 6.69 6.81
C ILE A 213 23.68 8.19 6.97
N THR A 214 22.99 8.78 6.02
CA THR A 214 22.52 10.17 6.15
C THR A 214 21.26 10.18 7.01
N GLU A 215 21.03 11.26 7.77
CA GLU A 215 19.77 11.46 8.52
C GLU A 215 18.53 11.21 7.63
N ASP A 216 18.57 11.61 6.36
CA ASP A 216 17.51 11.37 5.37
C ASP A 216 17.25 9.87 5.08
N SER A 217 18.23 8.98 5.29
CA SER A 217 18.07 7.55 5.03
C SER A 217 17.41 6.79 6.18
N LEU A 218 17.46 7.35 7.40
CA LEU A 218 16.81 6.81 8.59
C LEU A 218 15.40 7.36 8.81
N GLU A 219 14.99 8.33 7.99
CA GLU A 219 13.77 9.10 8.26
C GLU A 219 12.46 8.43 7.81
N CYS A 220 12.51 7.38 7.02
CA CYS A 220 11.29 6.74 6.53
C CYS A 220 10.98 5.41 7.24
N PRO A 221 9.96 5.39 8.13
CA PRO A 221 9.63 4.20 8.89
C PRO A 221 9.19 3.00 8.04
N LEU A 222 8.53 3.23 6.90
CA LEU A 222 8.04 2.13 6.05
C LEU A 222 9.15 1.37 5.32
N ALA A 223 10.36 1.92 5.24
CA ALA A 223 11.52 1.19 4.73
C ALA A 223 11.90 -0.01 5.63
N GLU A 224 11.58 0.04 6.93
CA GLU A 224 11.82 -1.07 7.87
C GLU A 224 11.02 -2.33 7.53
N LEU A 225 9.93 -2.21 6.77
CA LEU A 225 9.15 -3.37 6.32
C LEU A 225 9.92 -4.24 5.30
N GLY A 226 11.00 -3.74 4.72
CA GLY A 226 11.84 -4.47 3.77
C GLY A 226 11.10 -4.91 2.49
N LEU A 227 10.06 -4.18 2.08
CA LEU A 227 9.25 -4.54 0.91
C LEU A 227 9.94 -4.24 -0.41
N ILE A 228 10.84 -3.25 -0.41
CA ILE A 228 11.59 -2.80 -1.58
C ILE A 228 13.04 -2.56 -1.18
N ASN A 229 13.96 -3.25 -1.84
CA ASN A 229 15.37 -3.15 -1.57
C ASN A 229 16.12 -2.51 -2.76
N SER A 230 17.15 -1.73 -2.46
CA SER A 230 18.03 -1.20 -3.50
C SER A 230 18.86 -2.32 -4.12
N THR A 231 19.02 -2.30 -5.45
CA THR A 231 19.94 -3.19 -6.16
C THR A 231 21.30 -2.50 -6.37
N TYR A 232 22.25 -3.23 -6.97
CA TYR A 232 23.54 -2.64 -7.38
C TYR A 232 23.40 -1.70 -8.59
N THR A 233 22.32 -1.83 -9.36
CA THR A 233 22.03 -0.99 -10.53
C THR A 233 21.30 0.27 -10.09
N LYS A 234 21.84 1.43 -10.46
CA LYS A 234 21.23 2.73 -10.13
C LYS A 234 19.84 2.84 -10.77
N GLY A 235 18.85 3.17 -9.97
CA GLY A 235 17.45 3.35 -10.42
C GLY A 235 16.64 2.06 -10.49
N GLU A 236 17.24 0.93 -10.10
CA GLU A 236 16.56 -0.35 -9.99
C GLU A 236 16.44 -0.79 -8.54
N TYR A 237 15.32 -1.42 -8.23
CA TYR A 237 14.97 -1.90 -6.91
C TYR A 237 14.34 -3.28 -7.02
N GLU A 238 14.49 -4.08 -5.99
CA GLU A 238 13.91 -5.41 -5.91
C GLU A 238 12.70 -5.42 -4.99
N ILE A 239 11.57 -5.92 -5.49
CA ILE A 239 10.33 -6.10 -4.73
C ILE A 239 10.38 -7.45 -4.03
N GLN A 240 10.26 -7.46 -2.70
CA GLN A 240 10.30 -8.66 -1.89
C GLN A 240 8.93 -9.33 -1.82
N ARG A 241 8.71 -10.35 -2.65
CA ARG A 241 7.50 -11.19 -2.61
C ARG A 241 7.70 -12.41 -1.71
N GLY A 242 6.60 -12.96 -1.18
CA GLY A 242 6.63 -14.16 -0.34
C GLY A 242 6.45 -13.87 1.14
N PRO A 243 7.04 -14.67 2.06
CA PRO A 243 6.76 -14.60 3.49
C PRO A 243 7.21 -13.27 4.10
N LYS A 244 6.44 -12.79 5.09
CA LYS A 244 6.71 -11.56 5.83
C LYS A 244 6.87 -11.89 7.32
N LEU A 245 8.11 -11.89 7.80
CA LEU A 245 8.42 -12.33 9.17
C LEU A 245 7.79 -11.43 10.24
N THR A 246 7.60 -10.16 9.95
CA THR A 246 7.09 -9.16 10.90
C THR A 246 5.60 -8.85 10.72
N LEU A 247 4.95 -9.42 9.71
CA LEU A 247 3.50 -9.29 9.51
C LEU A 247 2.79 -10.31 10.41
N SER A 248 2.13 -9.85 11.46
CA SER A 248 1.40 -10.71 12.37
C SER A 248 0.05 -11.19 11.79
N ASP A 249 -0.47 -12.29 12.30
CA ASP A 249 -1.79 -12.82 11.91
C ASP A 249 -2.90 -11.83 12.23
N GLN A 250 -2.76 -11.04 13.29
CA GLN A 250 -3.72 -10.01 13.69
C GLN A 250 -3.76 -8.84 12.71
N ILE A 251 -2.60 -8.42 12.18
CA ILE A 251 -2.54 -7.40 11.13
C ILE A 251 -3.16 -7.94 9.83
N PHE A 252 -2.84 -9.18 9.48
CA PHE A 252 -3.44 -9.82 8.32
C PHE A 252 -4.97 -9.93 8.48
N GLU A 253 -5.47 -10.31 9.66
CA GLU A 253 -6.91 -10.36 9.96
C GLU A 253 -7.57 -8.99 9.85
N TYR A 254 -6.91 -7.93 10.35
CA TYR A 254 -7.39 -6.55 10.19
C TYR A 254 -7.53 -6.18 8.71
N ALA A 255 -6.49 -6.40 7.91
CA ALA A 255 -6.49 -6.11 6.49
C ALA A 255 -7.53 -6.93 5.71
N LEU A 256 -7.68 -8.21 6.06
CA LEU A 256 -8.70 -9.08 5.48
C LEU A 256 -10.10 -8.57 5.77
N ASN A 257 -10.39 -8.14 7.00
CA ASN A 257 -11.68 -7.58 7.37
C ASN A 257 -11.96 -6.25 6.66
N ASP A 258 -10.96 -5.35 6.54
CA ASP A 258 -11.11 -4.09 5.80
C ASP A 258 -11.36 -4.34 4.31
N TYR A 259 -10.61 -5.25 3.69
CA TYR A 259 -10.86 -5.68 2.31
C TYR A 259 -12.26 -6.26 2.15
N TRP A 260 -12.69 -7.12 3.10
CA TRP A 260 -14.01 -7.75 3.08
C TRP A 260 -15.15 -6.75 3.23
N SER A 261 -14.95 -5.68 3.98
CA SER A 261 -15.98 -4.63 4.17
C SER A 261 -16.41 -3.96 2.85
N LYS A 262 -15.57 -4.04 1.83
CA LYS A 262 -15.82 -3.54 0.46
C LYS A 262 -16.48 -4.58 -0.45
N GLN A 263 -16.70 -5.80 0.05
CA GLN A 263 -17.30 -6.91 -0.70
C GLN A 263 -18.74 -7.15 -0.22
N THR A 264 -19.57 -7.62 -1.13
CA THR A 264 -20.99 -7.96 -0.83
C THR A 264 -21.18 -9.42 -0.42
N ASN A 265 -20.22 -10.29 -0.76
CA ASN A 265 -20.34 -11.72 -0.59
C ASN A 265 -19.76 -12.18 0.76
N GLN A 266 -20.41 -13.16 1.38
CA GLN A 266 -19.91 -13.84 2.59
C GLN A 266 -18.81 -14.88 2.29
N ILE A 267 -18.61 -15.22 1.03
CA ILE A 267 -17.62 -16.18 0.57
C ILE A 267 -16.74 -15.49 -0.47
N ILE A 268 -15.43 -15.61 -0.31
CA ILE A 268 -14.43 -15.10 -1.24
C ILE A 268 -13.51 -16.25 -1.64
N THR A 269 -13.12 -16.33 -2.91
CA THR A 269 -12.16 -17.34 -3.36
C THR A 269 -10.76 -16.99 -2.92
N PHE A 270 -9.91 -18.00 -2.74
CA PHE A 270 -8.50 -17.83 -2.41
C PHE A 270 -7.77 -16.97 -3.44
N GLU A 271 -8.01 -17.23 -4.73
CA GLU A 271 -7.41 -16.49 -5.84
C GLU A 271 -7.78 -15.00 -5.79
N LYS A 272 -9.02 -14.68 -5.38
CA LYS A 272 -9.43 -13.29 -5.20
C LYS A 272 -8.67 -12.61 -4.07
N LEU A 273 -8.47 -13.29 -2.94
CA LEU A 273 -7.67 -12.74 -1.84
C LEU A 273 -6.19 -12.59 -2.18
N LEU A 274 -5.66 -13.44 -3.08
CA LEU A 274 -4.26 -13.41 -3.46
C LEU A 274 -3.98 -12.41 -4.57
N TYR A 275 -4.88 -12.26 -5.56
CA TYR A 275 -4.59 -11.57 -6.82
C TYR A 275 -5.47 -10.37 -7.14
N ASP A 276 -6.58 -10.14 -6.42
CA ASP A 276 -7.46 -9.01 -6.68
C ASP A 276 -6.81 -7.67 -6.27
N TYR A 277 -7.21 -6.60 -6.91
CA TYR A 277 -6.72 -5.26 -6.62
C TYR A 277 -7.13 -4.82 -5.20
N GLY A 278 -6.18 -4.31 -4.44
CA GLY A 278 -6.39 -3.91 -3.05
C GLY A 278 -6.53 -5.07 -2.07
N SER A 279 -6.31 -6.32 -2.51
CA SER A 279 -6.37 -7.50 -1.65
C SER A 279 -5.15 -7.64 -0.74
N PRO A 280 -5.27 -8.39 0.37
CA PRO A 280 -4.12 -8.65 1.25
C PRO A 280 -2.93 -9.30 0.55
N GLY A 281 -3.17 -10.21 -0.40
CA GLY A 281 -2.11 -10.86 -1.18
C GLY A 281 -1.31 -9.89 -2.01
N LYS A 282 -1.98 -8.95 -2.68
CA LYS A 282 -1.33 -7.91 -3.48
C LYS A 282 -0.61 -6.90 -2.60
N VAL A 283 -1.30 -6.32 -1.64
CA VAL A 283 -0.76 -5.24 -0.80
C VAL A 283 0.43 -5.70 0.03
N PHE A 284 0.35 -6.88 0.63
CA PHE A 284 1.46 -7.44 1.42
C PHE A 284 2.47 -8.22 0.59
N LEU A 285 2.31 -8.28 -0.74
CA LEU A 285 3.20 -8.99 -1.66
C LEU A 285 3.39 -10.47 -1.25
N LEU A 286 2.30 -11.14 -0.85
CA LEU A 286 2.35 -12.53 -0.45
C LEU A 286 2.39 -13.47 -1.66
N ASP A 287 3.09 -14.58 -1.50
CA ASP A 287 2.97 -15.72 -2.37
C ASP A 287 1.82 -16.65 -1.92
N GLU A 288 1.53 -17.65 -2.74
CA GLU A 288 0.45 -18.60 -2.49
C GLU A 288 0.61 -19.34 -1.16
N LYS A 289 1.83 -19.83 -0.89
CA LYS A 289 2.15 -20.56 0.35
C LYS A 289 1.99 -19.69 1.59
N SER A 290 2.45 -18.45 1.54
CA SER A 290 2.33 -17.51 2.65
C SER A 290 0.87 -17.15 2.92
N MET A 291 0.09 -16.89 1.86
CA MET A 291 -1.34 -16.62 1.97
C MET A 291 -2.09 -17.80 2.61
N GLU A 292 -1.83 -19.01 2.15
CA GLU A 292 -2.43 -20.21 2.69
C GLU A 292 -2.11 -20.38 4.18
N GLY A 293 -0.84 -20.17 4.56
CA GLY A 293 -0.42 -20.21 5.96
C GLY A 293 -1.14 -19.19 6.85
N TYR A 294 -1.38 -17.96 6.38
CA TYR A 294 -2.17 -16.97 7.13
C TYR A 294 -3.61 -17.43 7.31
N LEU A 295 -4.25 -17.94 6.28
CA LEU A 295 -5.65 -18.40 6.35
C LEU A 295 -5.83 -19.59 7.28
N GLU A 296 -4.90 -20.55 7.28
CA GLU A 296 -4.87 -21.68 8.21
C GLU A 296 -4.75 -21.25 9.67
N ARG A 297 -3.85 -20.31 9.95
CA ARG A 297 -3.69 -19.79 11.32
C ARG A 297 -4.91 -18.99 11.75
N LEU A 298 -5.50 -18.18 10.88
CA LEU A 298 -6.74 -17.47 11.20
C LEU A 298 -7.92 -18.41 11.49
N GLU A 299 -8.08 -19.46 10.71
CA GLU A 299 -9.14 -20.47 10.96
C GLU A 299 -8.96 -21.10 12.33
N ARG A 300 -7.73 -21.48 12.69
CA ARG A 300 -7.42 -22.13 13.97
C ARG A 300 -7.60 -21.19 15.16
N ASP A 301 -7.11 -19.95 15.04
CA ASP A 301 -6.88 -19.09 16.20
C ASP A 301 -7.97 -18.03 16.38
N SER A 302 -8.48 -17.40 15.29
CA SER A 302 -9.50 -16.36 15.41
C SER A 302 -10.93 -16.89 15.39
N LYS A 303 -11.16 -18.00 14.73
CA LYS A 303 -12.49 -18.61 14.55
C LYS A 303 -13.53 -17.68 13.87
N ASN A 304 -13.06 -16.62 13.24
CA ASN A 304 -13.93 -15.69 12.52
C ASN A 304 -14.09 -16.07 11.06
N PHE A 305 -13.25 -16.99 10.58
CA PHE A 305 -13.20 -17.45 9.20
C PHE A 305 -13.09 -18.97 9.14
N VAL A 306 -13.61 -19.55 8.07
CA VAL A 306 -13.38 -20.94 7.68
C VAL A 306 -12.70 -20.96 6.33
N PHE A 307 -11.61 -21.70 6.23
CA PHE A 307 -10.87 -21.89 4.99
C PHE A 307 -11.22 -23.28 4.41
N ASN A 308 -12.14 -23.31 3.48
CA ASN A 308 -12.61 -24.54 2.84
C ASN A 308 -11.71 -24.92 1.65
N ARG A 309 -11.19 -26.14 1.69
CA ARG A 309 -10.51 -26.79 0.59
C ARG A 309 -11.46 -27.83 -0.01
N GLY A 310 -12.24 -27.41 -1.01
CA GLY A 310 -13.22 -28.27 -1.67
C GLY A 310 -12.60 -29.31 -2.61
N ALA A 311 -13.39 -30.29 -2.98
CA ALA A 311 -13.03 -31.20 -4.06
C ALA A 311 -12.78 -30.45 -5.37
N GLY A 312 -11.81 -30.91 -6.17
CA GLY A 312 -11.46 -30.24 -7.44
C GLY A 312 -10.55 -29.01 -7.31
N GLY A 313 -9.95 -28.78 -6.12
CA GLY A 313 -8.98 -27.68 -5.91
C GLY A 313 -9.62 -26.32 -5.66
N LEU A 314 -10.95 -26.24 -5.48
CA LEU A 314 -11.62 -25.01 -5.12
C LEU A 314 -11.28 -24.61 -3.68
N ARG A 315 -10.63 -23.47 -3.51
CA ARG A 315 -10.27 -22.90 -2.21
C ARG A 315 -11.13 -21.66 -1.95
N GLN A 316 -11.84 -21.66 -0.83
CA GLN A 316 -12.76 -20.59 -0.48
C GLN A 316 -12.66 -20.24 1.00
N ILE A 317 -12.83 -18.97 1.30
CA ILE A 317 -12.87 -18.43 2.65
C ILE A 317 -14.29 -17.95 2.91
N THR A 318 -14.85 -18.39 4.04
CA THR A 318 -16.17 -17.98 4.52
C THR A 318 -16.00 -17.16 5.79
N LYS A 319 -16.59 -15.97 5.82
CA LYS A 319 -16.61 -15.14 7.02
C LYS A 319 -17.78 -15.56 7.91
N LEU A 320 -17.48 -15.96 9.14
CA LEU A 320 -18.48 -16.44 10.11
C LEU A 320 -19.02 -15.29 10.97
N ASN A 321 -18.11 -14.42 11.46
CA ASN A 321 -18.46 -13.39 12.42
C ASN A 321 -18.05 -12.01 11.93
N GLN A 322 -18.83 -10.99 12.30
CA GLN A 322 -18.40 -9.61 12.18
C GLN A 322 -17.66 -9.19 13.44
N VAL A 323 -16.44 -8.72 13.27
CA VAL A 323 -15.63 -8.14 14.35
C VAL A 323 -15.55 -6.64 14.14
N SER A 324 -15.70 -5.87 15.21
CA SER A 324 -15.59 -4.42 15.11
C SER A 324 -14.14 -4.00 14.78
N GLU A 325 -13.98 -2.95 14.00
CA GLU A 325 -12.66 -2.40 13.65
C GLU A 325 -11.82 -2.12 14.89
N ASN A 326 -12.42 -1.55 15.94
CA ASN A 326 -11.71 -1.25 17.19
C ASN A 326 -11.20 -2.52 17.89
N GLN A 327 -11.97 -3.63 17.86
CA GLN A 327 -11.52 -4.89 18.42
C GLN A 327 -10.37 -5.49 17.60
N LEU A 328 -10.45 -5.46 16.27
CA LEU A 328 -9.39 -5.91 15.39
C LEU A 328 -8.12 -5.10 15.62
N LEU A 329 -8.24 -3.78 15.69
CA LEU A 329 -7.11 -2.89 15.94
C LEU A 329 -6.46 -3.18 17.31
N THR A 330 -7.27 -3.34 18.37
CA THR A 330 -6.76 -3.70 19.69
C THR A 330 -6.03 -5.05 19.68
N ASN A 331 -6.53 -6.03 18.91
CA ASN A 331 -5.88 -7.34 18.79
C ASN A 331 -4.49 -7.24 18.16
N CYS A 332 -4.27 -6.33 17.21
CA CYS A 332 -2.97 -6.11 16.58
C CYS A 332 -1.86 -5.80 17.59
N TYR A 333 -2.21 -5.25 18.75
CA TYR A 333 -1.24 -4.80 19.78
C TYR A 333 -1.18 -5.70 21.01
N LYS A 334 -1.97 -6.75 21.07
CA LYS A 334 -1.86 -7.74 22.13
C LYS A 334 -0.56 -8.53 21.98
N LYS A 335 0.18 -8.70 23.07
CA LYS A 335 1.30 -9.63 23.08
C LYS A 335 0.74 -11.03 22.83
N VAL A 336 1.28 -11.74 21.87
CA VAL A 336 1.06 -13.17 21.72
C VAL A 336 1.73 -13.81 22.95
N ALA A 337 0.94 -14.47 23.78
CA ALA A 337 1.40 -15.13 24.99
C ALA A 337 2.24 -16.36 24.64
#